data_849db64e9dbbc6055746253e3ed682c0
#
_entry.id   849db64e9dbbc6055746253e3ed682c0
#
_cell.length_a   1.000
_cell.length_b   1.000
_cell.length_c   1.000
_cell.angle_alpha   90.00
_cell.angle_beta   90.00
_cell.angle_gamma   90.00
#
_symmetry.space_group_name_H-M   'P 1'
#
loop_
_entity.id
_entity.type
_entity.pdbx_description
1 polymer ?
#
loop_
_entity_poly.entity_id
_entity_poly.type
_entity_poly.pdbx_seq_one_letter_code
_entity_poly.pdbx_strand_id
1 'polypeptide(L)'
;MRIIIVGDGKVGSTFAQRLSKAGHDVTIIDKRATALQHTSESLDIMAIEGNGTTLEIQREAGVEQADLLIAATNTDEQNLLTCLIAKRAGAKHTIARVRSPEYVKEISLIQEDLGLSLTINPELACATEMARVLRFPSAVKIDTFTGGRVEILKHCLSPNSPLVGIPLSELSRFKARVLICAVERGKEVFIPNGSFQLAAGDRISIMAQPRDAFLFFRKIGAPTSPVRQIMLLGGGRIAYYLHKWRISARMSKSLSRTMPFAGPWQRLCPT
;
A
#
# COMPACT_ATOMS: atom_id res chain seq x y z
N MET A 1 -1.52 19.02 13.57
CA MET A 1 -0.86 19.45 12.32
C MET A 1 -1.92 20.09 11.45
N ARG A 2 -1.55 21.13 10.70
CA ARG A 2 -2.41 21.73 9.65
C ARG A 2 -2.14 21.03 8.33
N ILE A 3 -3.16 20.38 7.77
CA ILE A 3 -3.03 19.54 6.58
C ILE A 3 -4.01 20.03 5.51
N ILE A 4 -3.49 20.30 4.32
CA ILE A 4 -4.30 20.68 3.17
C ILE A 4 -4.36 19.50 2.19
N ILE A 5 -5.56 19.14 1.76
CA ILE A 5 -5.80 18.09 0.78
C ILE A 5 -6.40 18.70 -0.47
N VAL A 6 -5.77 18.52 -1.63
CA VAL A 6 -6.27 19.00 -2.91
C VAL A 6 -6.80 17.83 -3.72
N GLY A 7 -8.12 17.83 -3.95
CA GLY A 7 -8.89 16.80 -4.64
C GLY A 7 -9.72 15.96 -3.67
N ASP A 8 -11.05 16.10 -3.74
CA ASP A 8 -12.03 15.33 -2.97
C ASP A 8 -12.60 14.14 -3.79
N GLY A 9 -11.68 13.36 -4.33
CA GLY A 9 -11.99 12.04 -4.90
C GLY A 9 -11.85 10.95 -3.85
N LYS A 10 -12.02 9.67 -4.24
CA LYS A 10 -11.93 8.50 -3.32
C LYS A 10 -10.67 8.49 -2.44
N VAL A 11 -9.54 8.93 -2.97
CA VAL A 11 -8.28 8.96 -2.21
C VAL A 11 -8.24 10.15 -1.27
N GLY A 12 -8.58 11.35 -1.75
CA GLY A 12 -8.57 12.57 -0.94
C GLY A 12 -9.56 12.52 0.22
N SER A 13 -10.81 12.09 -0.03
CA SER A 13 -11.81 11.91 1.04
C SER A 13 -11.39 10.85 2.07
N THR A 14 -10.71 9.77 1.64
CA THR A 14 -10.16 8.78 2.58
C THR A 14 -9.06 9.37 3.45
N PHE A 15 -8.17 10.20 2.90
CA PHE A 15 -7.17 10.93 3.68
C PHE A 15 -7.83 11.90 4.64
N ALA A 16 -8.78 12.72 4.17
CA ALA A 16 -9.51 13.66 5.02
C ALA A 16 -10.14 12.96 6.23
N GLN A 17 -10.85 11.85 5.98
CA GLN A 17 -11.48 11.06 7.03
C GLN A 17 -10.48 10.51 8.05
N ARG A 18 -9.37 9.94 7.60
CA ARG A 18 -8.40 9.32 8.51
C ARG A 18 -7.60 10.34 9.28
N LEU A 19 -7.23 11.45 8.65
CA LEU A 19 -6.43 12.50 9.29
C LEU A 19 -7.26 13.33 10.27
N SER A 20 -8.52 13.66 9.93
CA SER A 20 -9.46 14.31 10.87
C SER A 20 -9.70 13.42 12.10
N LYS A 21 -9.97 12.11 11.92
CA LYS A 21 -10.10 11.16 13.03
C LYS A 21 -8.83 11.01 13.89
N ALA A 22 -7.67 11.28 13.33
CA ALA A 22 -6.41 11.30 14.07
C ALA A 22 -6.15 12.62 14.81
N GLY A 23 -7.10 13.55 14.79
CA GLY A 23 -7.04 14.83 15.52
C GLY A 23 -6.20 15.90 14.79
N HIS A 24 -6.07 15.83 13.48
CA HIS A 24 -5.40 16.83 12.67
C HIS A 24 -6.41 17.87 12.16
N ASP A 25 -5.95 19.13 12.03
CA ASP A 25 -6.70 20.22 11.41
C ASP A 25 -6.60 20.06 9.88
N VAL A 26 -7.72 19.72 9.24
CA VAL A 26 -7.76 19.33 7.83
C VAL A 26 -8.59 20.34 7.03
N THR A 27 -7.99 20.87 5.96
CA THR A 27 -8.67 21.64 4.92
C THR A 27 -8.68 20.85 3.64
N ILE A 28 -9.84 20.71 2.97
CA ILE A 28 -9.96 20.06 1.69
C ILE A 28 -10.36 21.03 0.59
N ILE A 29 -9.74 20.90 -0.59
CA ILE A 29 -10.00 21.75 -1.76
C ILE A 29 -10.44 20.85 -2.92
N ASP A 30 -11.58 21.16 -3.54
CA ASP A 30 -11.99 20.55 -4.83
C ASP A 30 -12.74 21.58 -5.67
N LYS A 31 -12.76 21.41 -6.98
CA LYS A 31 -13.52 22.24 -7.93
C LYS A 31 -15.01 21.96 -7.91
N ARG A 32 -15.42 20.85 -7.33
CA ARG A 32 -16.80 20.34 -7.34
C ARG A 32 -17.43 20.53 -5.97
N ALA A 33 -18.35 21.51 -5.86
CA ALA A 33 -19.11 21.76 -4.63
C ALA A 33 -19.80 20.48 -4.09
N THR A 34 -20.37 19.66 -4.99
CA THR A 34 -21.09 18.44 -4.60
C THR A 34 -20.19 17.40 -3.92
N ALA A 35 -18.91 17.29 -4.29
CA ALA A 35 -17.99 16.41 -3.62
C ALA A 35 -17.68 16.91 -2.21
N LEU A 36 -17.37 18.19 -2.08
CA LEU A 36 -17.07 18.86 -0.82
C LEU A 36 -18.22 18.78 0.19
N GLN A 37 -19.46 18.94 -0.30
CA GLN A 37 -20.65 18.88 0.56
C GLN A 37 -20.73 17.55 1.29
N HIS A 38 -20.59 16.42 0.59
CA HIS A 38 -20.63 15.09 1.22
C HIS A 38 -19.53 14.89 2.27
N THR A 39 -18.35 15.44 2.02
CA THR A 39 -17.22 15.27 2.94
C THR A 39 -17.34 16.19 4.16
N SER A 40 -17.78 17.45 3.97
CA SER A 40 -17.97 18.42 5.07
C SER A 40 -19.16 18.09 5.97
N GLU A 41 -20.23 17.50 5.44
CA GLU A 41 -21.38 17.04 6.26
C GLU A 41 -21.03 15.85 7.18
N SER A 42 -20.02 15.07 6.83
CA SER A 42 -19.63 13.86 7.56
C SER A 42 -18.41 14.01 8.46
N LEU A 43 -17.63 15.09 8.25
CA LEU A 43 -16.34 15.30 8.93
C LEU A 43 -16.25 16.75 9.43
N ASP A 44 -15.61 16.93 10.58
CA ASP A 44 -15.25 18.26 11.09
C ASP A 44 -13.96 18.74 10.38
N ILE A 45 -14.13 19.33 9.19
CA ILE A 45 -13.05 19.82 8.34
C ILE A 45 -13.46 21.09 7.60
N MET A 46 -12.50 21.93 7.24
CA MET A 46 -12.71 23.08 6.36
C MET A 46 -12.76 22.61 4.90
N ALA A 47 -13.79 23.06 4.15
CA ALA A 47 -13.94 22.77 2.73
C ALA A 47 -13.88 24.07 1.92
N ILE A 48 -13.05 24.11 0.88
CA ILE A 48 -12.87 25.27 0.00
C ILE A 48 -13.15 24.83 -1.44
N GLU A 49 -14.11 25.49 -2.08
CA GLU A 49 -14.39 25.27 -3.49
C GLU A 49 -13.43 26.10 -4.36
N GLY A 50 -12.66 25.41 -5.19
CA GLY A 50 -11.74 26.11 -6.08
C GLY A 50 -10.72 25.24 -6.78
N ASN A 51 -9.92 25.90 -7.60
CA ASN A 51 -8.80 25.26 -8.28
C ASN A 51 -7.56 25.21 -7.37
N GLY A 52 -7.35 24.12 -6.67
CA GLY A 52 -6.19 23.96 -5.76
C GLY A 52 -4.81 24.03 -6.42
N THR A 53 -4.74 24.15 -7.77
CA THR A 53 -3.48 24.43 -8.49
C THR A 53 -3.14 25.94 -8.47
N THR A 54 -4.09 26.82 -8.12
CA THR A 54 -3.82 28.25 -8.06
C THR A 54 -3.31 28.66 -6.68
N LEU A 55 -2.37 29.63 -6.66
CA LEU A 55 -1.80 30.15 -5.42
C LEU A 55 -2.85 30.84 -4.54
N GLU A 56 -3.82 31.51 -5.16
CA GLU A 56 -4.90 32.22 -4.45
C GLU A 56 -5.70 31.26 -3.55
N ILE A 57 -6.21 30.18 -4.13
CA ILE A 57 -6.97 29.15 -3.38
C ILE A 57 -6.11 28.42 -2.34
N GLN A 58 -4.83 28.20 -2.65
CA GLN A 58 -3.91 27.61 -1.67
C GLN A 58 -3.66 28.56 -0.48
N ARG A 59 -3.59 29.87 -0.71
CA ARG A 59 -3.48 30.89 0.37
C ARG A 59 -4.74 30.97 1.21
N GLU A 60 -5.91 30.94 0.58
CA GLU A 60 -7.19 30.88 1.28
C GLU A 60 -7.23 29.64 2.21
N ALA A 61 -6.68 28.53 1.77
CA ALA A 61 -6.54 27.31 2.58
C ALA A 61 -5.43 27.39 3.64
N GLY A 62 -4.67 28.46 3.73
CA GLY A 62 -3.60 28.65 4.70
C GLY A 62 -2.30 27.92 4.38
N VAL A 63 -1.93 27.77 3.11
CA VAL A 63 -0.76 27.03 2.66
C VAL A 63 0.55 27.48 3.29
N GLU A 64 0.70 28.77 3.57
CA GLU A 64 1.91 29.36 4.16
C GLU A 64 2.21 28.80 5.57
N GLN A 65 1.19 28.33 6.28
CA GLN A 65 1.31 27.75 7.63
C GLN A 65 1.03 26.25 7.64
N ALA A 66 0.87 25.63 6.47
CA ALA A 66 0.57 24.20 6.36
C ALA A 66 1.79 23.36 6.73
N ASP A 67 1.59 22.38 7.61
CA ASP A 67 2.59 21.39 7.90
C ASP A 67 2.72 20.40 6.73
N LEU A 68 1.59 20.11 6.06
CA LEU A 68 1.55 19.14 4.96
C LEU A 68 0.48 19.53 3.93
N LEU A 69 0.85 19.48 2.64
CA LEU A 69 -0.12 19.50 1.56
C LEU A 69 -0.09 18.18 0.79
N ILE A 70 -1.27 17.59 0.56
CA ILE A 70 -1.46 16.34 -0.19
C ILE A 70 -2.25 16.64 -1.46
N ALA A 71 -1.64 16.45 -2.64
CA ALA A 71 -2.30 16.59 -3.92
C ALA A 71 -2.77 15.22 -4.45
N ALA A 72 -4.09 15.03 -4.54
CA ALA A 72 -4.74 13.78 -4.93
C ALA A 72 -5.84 13.97 -6.00
N THR A 73 -5.62 14.91 -6.93
CA THR A 73 -6.53 15.20 -8.04
C THR A 73 -6.53 14.10 -9.11
N ASN A 74 -7.21 14.36 -10.24
CA ASN A 74 -7.40 13.37 -11.30
C ASN A 74 -6.18 13.19 -12.22
N THR A 75 -5.23 14.13 -12.27
CA THR A 75 -4.05 14.03 -13.13
C THR A 75 -2.76 14.18 -12.34
N ASP A 76 -1.73 13.47 -12.77
CA ASP A 76 -0.44 13.45 -12.09
C ASP A 76 0.27 14.80 -12.23
N GLU A 77 0.13 15.44 -13.40
CA GLU A 77 0.69 16.77 -13.69
C GLU A 77 0.11 17.85 -12.78
N GLN A 78 -1.22 17.84 -12.57
CA GLN A 78 -1.85 18.77 -11.64
C GLN A 78 -1.36 18.54 -10.20
N ASN A 79 -1.19 17.28 -9.79
CA ASN A 79 -0.70 16.98 -8.45
C ASN A 79 0.73 17.48 -8.25
N LEU A 80 1.60 17.30 -9.24
CA LEU A 80 2.97 17.79 -9.19
C LEU A 80 3.03 19.32 -9.16
N LEU A 81 2.29 19.98 -10.04
CA LEU A 81 2.22 21.43 -10.10
C LEU A 81 1.63 22.02 -8.79
N THR A 82 0.58 21.41 -8.25
CA THR A 82 -0.02 21.81 -6.96
C THR A 82 1.01 21.76 -5.84
N CYS A 83 1.78 20.67 -5.74
CA CYS A 83 2.82 20.53 -4.74
C CYS A 83 3.97 21.51 -4.92
N LEU A 84 4.40 21.77 -6.16
CA LEU A 84 5.45 22.76 -6.45
C LEU A 84 5.04 24.16 -5.98
N ILE A 85 3.82 24.60 -6.30
CA ILE A 85 3.28 25.88 -5.89
C ILE A 85 3.17 25.95 -4.37
N ALA A 86 2.63 24.93 -3.73
CA ALA A 86 2.50 24.84 -2.28
C ALA A 86 3.85 24.95 -1.57
N LYS A 87 4.86 24.24 -2.09
CA LYS A 87 6.21 24.30 -1.52
C LYS A 87 6.82 25.68 -1.63
N ARG A 88 6.62 26.36 -2.75
CA ARG A 88 7.07 27.75 -2.98
C ARG A 88 6.29 28.76 -2.13
N ALA A 89 5.03 28.45 -1.81
CA ALA A 89 4.19 29.27 -0.93
C ALA A 89 4.50 29.12 0.56
N GLY A 90 5.27 28.10 0.96
CA GLY A 90 5.70 27.95 2.36
C GLY A 90 5.27 26.64 3.04
N ALA A 91 4.55 25.74 2.37
CA ALA A 91 4.21 24.43 2.93
C ALA A 91 5.47 23.66 3.35
N LYS A 92 5.50 23.13 4.59
CA LYS A 92 6.67 22.41 5.11
C LYS A 92 6.94 21.14 4.33
N HIS A 93 5.89 20.35 4.10
CA HIS A 93 5.94 19.09 3.39
C HIS A 93 4.87 19.02 2.31
N THR A 94 5.18 18.32 1.20
CA THR A 94 4.24 18.11 0.10
C THR A 94 4.26 16.66 -0.32
N ILE A 95 3.07 16.11 -0.60
CA ILE A 95 2.87 14.75 -1.10
C ILE A 95 2.06 14.79 -2.39
N ALA A 96 2.60 14.27 -3.48
CA ALA A 96 1.90 14.16 -4.74
C ALA A 96 1.45 12.72 -5.01
N ARG A 97 0.19 12.55 -5.42
CA ARG A 97 -0.27 11.29 -6.00
C ARG A 97 0.17 11.20 -7.45
N VAL A 98 0.97 10.18 -7.76
CA VAL A 98 1.49 9.91 -9.11
C VAL A 98 1.21 8.46 -9.48
N ARG A 99 0.39 8.27 -10.51
CA ARG A 99 -0.15 6.95 -10.89
C ARG A 99 0.45 6.39 -12.17
N SER A 100 0.95 7.28 -13.06
CA SER A 100 1.49 6.86 -14.34
C SER A 100 2.76 6.04 -14.16
N PRO A 101 2.84 4.83 -14.75
CA PRO A 101 4.07 4.04 -14.73
C PRO A 101 5.24 4.72 -15.45
N GLU A 102 4.95 5.67 -16.33
CA GLU A 102 5.93 6.45 -17.09
C GLU A 102 6.65 7.44 -16.18
N TYR A 103 5.90 8.07 -15.25
CA TYR A 103 6.45 9.07 -14.34
C TYR A 103 7.19 8.52 -13.13
N VAL A 104 6.94 7.27 -12.75
CA VAL A 104 7.49 6.70 -11.50
C VAL A 104 9.02 6.72 -11.45
N LYS A 105 9.67 6.57 -12.61
CA LYS A 105 11.15 6.60 -12.70
C LYS A 105 11.70 8.02 -12.75
N GLU A 106 11.09 8.85 -13.60
CA GLU A 106 11.50 10.22 -13.84
C GLU A 106 11.33 11.08 -12.60
N ILE A 107 10.24 10.91 -11.86
CA ILE A 107 9.97 11.67 -10.64
C ILE A 107 11.01 11.42 -9.56
N SER A 108 11.54 10.21 -9.43
CA SER A 108 12.62 9.95 -8.47
C SER A 108 13.88 10.78 -8.71
N LEU A 109 14.09 11.26 -9.96
CA LEU A 109 15.22 12.10 -10.33
C LEU A 109 14.98 13.59 -10.01
N ILE A 110 13.72 14.05 -10.10
CA ILE A 110 13.36 15.47 -9.99
C ILE A 110 12.55 15.78 -8.71
N GLN A 111 12.42 14.80 -7.82
CA GLN A 111 11.61 14.94 -6.61
C GLN A 111 12.08 16.11 -5.72
N GLU A 112 13.38 16.26 -5.56
CA GLU A 112 13.97 17.35 -4.77
C GLU A 112 13.73 18.71 -5.44
N ASP A 113 13.90 18.81 -6.75
CA ASP A 113 13.70 20.04 -7.52
C ASP A 113 12.24 20.52 -7.46
N LEU A 114 11.30 19.57 -7.44
CA LEU A 114 9.87 19.84 -7.27
C LEU A 114 9.50 20.12 -5.80
N GLY A 115 10.43 19.99 -4.87
CA GLY A 115 10.19 20.17 -3.44
C GLY A 115 9.24 19.15 -2.85
N LEU A 116 9.17 17.94 -3.44
CA LEU A 116 8.31 16.87 -2.98
C LEU A 116 8.95 16.10 -1.83
N SER A 117 8.23 16.01 -0.70
CA SER A 117 8.66 15.16 0.41
C SER A 117 8.40 13.68 0.11
N LEU A 118 7.31 13.37 -0.60
CA LEU A 118 6.93 12.00 -0.94
C LEU A 118 6.03 11.98 -2.19
N THR A 119 6.14 10.89 -2.95
CA THR A 119 5.14 10.53 -3.96
C THR A 119 4.40 9.26 -3.56
N ILE A 120 3.10 9.22 -3.80
CA ILE A 120 2.27 8.05 -3.51
C ILE A 120 1.62 7.50 -4.78
N ASN A 121 1.62 6.18 -4.90
CA ASN A 121 0.93 5.46 -5.97
C ASN A 121 0.06 4.35 -5.36
N PRO A 122 -1.21 4.65 -5.05
CA PRO A 122 -2.12 3.68 -4.44
C PRO A 122 -2.35 2.44 -5.30
N GLU A 123 -2.34 2.60 -6.63
CA GLU A 123 -2.53 1.50 -7.57
C GLU A 123 -1.34 0.52 -7.55
N LEU A 124 -0.13 1.04 -7.48
CA LEU A 124 1.08 0.23 -7.32
C LEU A 124 1.11 -0.46 -5.95
N ALA A 125 0.78 0.27 -4.88
CA ALA A 125 0.72 -0.28 -3.53
C ALA A 125 -0.29 -1.44 -3.45
N CYS A 126 -1.49 -1.25 -4.02
CA CYS A 126 -2.52 -2.29 -4.10
C CYS A 126 -2.04 -3.52 -4.88
N ALA A 127 -1.43 -3.32 -6.06
CA ALA A 127 -0.89 -4.41 -6.85
C ALA A 127 0.23 -5.17 -6.12
N THR A 128 1.06 -4.46 -5.36
CA THR A 128 2.12 -5.03 -4.52
C THR A 128 1.54 -5.93 -3.43
N GLU A 129 0.50 -5.47 -2.73
CA GLU A 129 -0.17 -6.27 -1.71
C GLU A 129 -0.87 -7.50 -2.32
N MET A 130 -1.56 -7.34 -3.45
CA MET A 130 -2.14 -8.47 -4.17
C MET A 130 -1.08 -9.49 -4.56
N ALA A 131 0.07 -9.06 -5.09
CA ALA A 131 1.17 -9.94 -5.46
C ALA A 131 1.73 -10.71 -4.25
N ARG A 132 1.79 -10.10 -3.06
CA ARG A 132 2.19 -10.74 -1.81
C ARG A 132 1.22 -11.85 -1.41
N VAL A 133 -0.09 -11.55 -1.39
CA VAL A 133 -1.13 -12.53 -1.06
C VAL A 133 -1.10 -13.70 -2.04
N LEU A 134 -0.92 -13.44 -3.34
CA LEU A 134 -0.84 -14.46 -4.37
C LEU A 134 0.41 -15.36 -4.22
N ARG A 135 1.51 -14.81 -3.69
CA ARG A 135 2.75 -15.56 -3.43
C ARG A 135 2.65 -16.47 -2.21
N PHE A 136 1.96 -16.01 -1.16
CA PHE A 136 1.79 -16.74 0.11
C PHE A 136 0.31 -16.78 0.54
N PRO A 137 -0.53 -17.61 -0.12
CA PRO A 137 -1.95 -17.69 0.19
C PRO A 137 -2.27 -18.09 1.64
N SER A 138 -1.35 -18.79 2.30
CA SER A 138 -1.49 -19.24 3.68
C SER A 138 -1.06 -18.21 4.73
N ALA A 139 -0.44 -17.11 4.34
CA ALA A 139 -0.07 -16.06 5.27
C ALA A 139 -1.27 -15.15 5.55
N VAL A 140 -1.59 -14.94 6.82
CA VAL A 140 -2.69 -14.04 7.25
C VAL A 140 -2.30 -12.59 7.02
N LYS A 141 -1.01 -12.26 7.17
CA LYS A 141 -0.45 -10.93 6.98
C LYS A 141 1.02 -11.03 6.59
N ILE A 142 1.47 -10.13 5.73
CA ILE A 142 2.89 -10.00 5.35
C ILE A 142 3.30 -8.54 5.47
N ASP A 143 4.21 -8.24 6.38
CA ASP A 143 4.85 -6.93 6.51
C ASP A 143 6.29 -7.03 5.98
N THR A 144 6.73 -6.03 5.20
CA THR A 144 8.08 -6.03 4.62
C THR A 144 8.94 -4.94 5.23
N PHE A 145 10.21 -5.26 5.46
CA PHE A 145 11.23 -4.37 6.00
C PHE A 145 12.43 -4.26 5.06
N THR A 146 13.19 -3.19 5.22
CA THR A 146 14.45 -2.97 4.48
C THR A 146 14.31 -3.13 2.95
N GLY A 147 13.27 -2.52 2.37
CA GLY A 147 13.05 -2.61 0.91
C GLY A 147 12.68 -4.01 0.40
N GLY A 148 12.01 -4.83 1.24
CA GLY A 148 11.57 -6.18 0.86
C GLY A 148 12.60 -7.28 1.05
N ARG A 149 13.75 -6.98 1.68
CA ARG A 149 14.79 -7.99 1.98
C ARG A 149 14.42 -8.91 3.13
N VAL A 150 13.61 -8.42 4.06
CA VAL A 150 13.11 -9.17 5.21
C VAL A 150 11.59 -9.02 5.26
N GLU A 151 10.91 -10.11 5.54
CA GLU A 151 9.45 -10.17 5.69
C GLU A 151 9.08 -10.70 7.07
N ILE A 152 8.03 -10.13 7.67
CA ILE A 152 7.35 -10.73 8.81
C ILE A 152 6.02 -11.29 8.29
N LEU A 153 5.88 -12.61 8.39
CA LEU A 153 4.70 -13.34 7.96
C LEU A 153 3.95 -13.84 9.18
N LYS A 154 2.66 -13.54 9.26
CA LYS A 154 1.78 -14.14 10.27
C LYS A 154 1.12 -15.40 9.70
N HIS A 155 1.22 -16.50 10.44
CA HIS A 155 0.64 -17.80 10.06
C HIS A 155 -0.07 -18.43 11.26
N CYS A 156 -1.26 -19.00 11.01
CA CYS A 156 -1.99 -19.75 12.02
C CYS A 156 -1.62 -21.25 11.93
N LEU A 157 -1.16 -21.81 13.04
CA LEU A 157 -0.75 -23.22 13.09
C LEU A 157 -1.98 -24.14 13.06
N SER A 158 -2.04 -25.00 12.08
CA SER A 158 -3.03 -26.08 12.05
C SER A 158 -2.72 -27.14 13.11
N PRO A 159 -3.73 -27.90 13.60
CA PRO A 159 -3.51 -28.99 14.55
C PRO A 159 -2.50 -30.04 14.08
N ASN A 160 -2.41 -30.25 12.77
CA ASN A 160 -1.53 -31.23 12.15
C ASN A 160 -0.14 -30.64 11.78
N SER A 161 0.17 -29.44 12.21
CA SER A 161 1.47 -28.82 11.91
C SER A 161 2.58 -29.55 12.66
N PRO A 162 3.71 -29.88 12.01
CA PRO A 162 4.85 -30.52 12.66
C PRO A 162 5.57 -29.59 13.67
N LEU A 163 5.13 -28.35 13.81
CA LEU A 163 5.63 -27.39 14.81
C LEU A 163 4.91 -27.52 16.15
N VAL A 164 3.73 -28.15 16.19
CA VAL A 164 2.96 -28.28 17.43
C VAL A 164 3.67 -29.21 18.39
N GLY A 165 3.85 -28.74 19.65
CA GLY A 165 4.51 -29.50 20.72
C GLY A 165 6.04 -29.49 20.68
N ILE A 166 6.67 -28.87 19.66
CA ILE A 166 8.13 -28.81 19.55
C ILE A 166 8.63 -27.50 20.21
N PRO A 167 9.68 -27.54 21.03
CA PRO A 167 10.32 -26.34 21.55
C PRO A 167 11.06 -25.59 20.42
N LEU A 168 11.08 -24.26 20.49
CA LEU A 168 11.67 -23.42 19.42
C LEU A 168 13.19 -23.66 19.24
N SER A 169 13.89 -24.14 20.25
CA SER A 169 15.29 -24.57 20.13
C SER A 169 15.52 -25.64 19.05
N GLU A 170 14.48 -26.40 18.72
CA GLU A 170 14.52 -27.46 17.71
C GLU A 170 14.13 -27.01 16.30
N LEU A 171 13.83 -25.73 16.09
CA LEU A 171 13.50 -25.19 14.76
C LEU A 171 14.61 -25.43 13.71
N SER A 172 15.87 -25.58 14.13
CA SER A 172 16.99 -25.90 13.25
C SER A 172 16.79 -27.19 12.43
N ARG A 173 15.94 -28.12 12.90
CA ARG A 173 15.54 -29.34 12.17
C ARG A 173 14.94 -29.04 10.80
N PHE A 174 14.25 -27.90 10.67
CA PHE A 174 13.64 -27.48 9.43
C PHE A 174 14.63 -26.88 8.42
N LYS A 175 15.93 -26.73 8.79
CA LYS A 175 16.99 -26.22 7.90
C LYS A 175 16.55 -24.99 7.11
N ALA A 176 15.86 -24.04 7.77
CA ALA A 176 15.43 -22.75 7.21
C ALA A 176 15.85 -21.66 8.17
N ARG A 177 16.36 -20.55 7.62
CA ARG A 177 16.77 -19.39 8.40
C ARG A 177 15.56 -18.53 8.71
N VAL A 178 14.83 -18.88 9.76
CA VAL A 178 13.65 -18.18 10.21
C VAL A 178 13.74 -17.87 11.69
N LEU A 179 13.16 -16.75 12.11
CA LEU A 179 13.00 -16.37 13.50
C LEU A 179 11.50 -16.25 13.80
N ILE A 180 11.01 -16.99 14.80
CA ILE A 180 9.67 -16.75 15.34
C ILE A 180 9.82 -15.65 16.38
N CYS A 181 9.35 -14.44 16.05
CA CYS A 181 9.52 -13.25 16.86
C CYS A 181 8.36 -12.97 17.82
N ALA A 182 7.17 -13.48 17.54
CA ALA A 182 6.00 -13.38 18.41
C ALA A 182 5.04 -14.55 18.19
N VAL A 183 4.29 -14.90 19.23
CA VAL A 183 3.23 -15.92 19.20
C VAL A 183 1.99 -15.33 19.84
N GLU A 184 0.88 -15.30 19.09
CA GLU A 184 -0.45 -14.89 19.60
C GLU A 184 -1.24 -16.18 19.91
N ARG A 185 -1.61 -16.35 21.17
CA ARG A 185 -2.46 -17.47 21.65
C ARG A 185 -3.71 -16.92 22.30
N GLY A 186 -4.84 -17.03 21.62
CA GLY A 186 -6.09 -16.40 22.02
C GLY A 186 -5.97 -14.87 22.01
N LYS A 187 -5.98 -14.23 23.18
CA LYS A 187 -5.82 -12.77 23.36
C LYS A 187 -4.43 -12.37 23.87
N GLU A 188 -3.58 -13.33 24.18
CA GLU A 188 -2.25 -13.10 24.73
C GLU A 188 -1.18 -13.10 23.64
N VAL A 189 -0.15 -12.28 23.83
CA VAL A 189 1.00 -12.19 22.92
C VAL A 189 2.25 -12.52 23.71
N PHE A 190 2.99 -13.51 23.22
CA PHE A 190 4.25 -13.98 23.81
C PHE A 190 5.43 -13.61 22.91
N ILE A 191 6.52 -13.18 23.53
CA ILE A 191 7.85 -13.15 22.90
C ILE A 191 8.53 -14.47 23.27
N PRO A 192 8.58 -15.44 22.35
CA PRO A 192 9.00 -16.78 22.71
C PRO A 192 10.52 -16.89 22.89
N ASN A 193 10.94 -17.72 23.83
CA ASN A 193 12.33 -18.15 23.98
C ASN A 193 12.52 -19.58 23.40
N GLY A 194 13.74 -20.11 23.48
CA GLY A 194 14.06 -21.44 22.92
C GLY A 194 13.26 -22.62 23.51
N SER A 195 12.82 -22.52 24.77
CA SER A 195 12.03 -23.55 25.45
C SER A 195 10.51 -23.45 25.19
N PHE A 196 10.07 -22.36 24.53
CA PHE A 196 8.66 -22.14 24.25
C PHE A 196 8.11 -23.23 23.30
N GLN A 197 6.99 -23.86 23.69
CA GLN A 197 6.32 -24.87 22.89
C GLN A 197 5.10 -24.27 22.18
N LEU A 198 5.08 -24.45 20.87
CA LEU A 198 3.96 -24.02 20.02
C LEU A 198 2.76 -24.96 20.18
N ALA A 199 1.56 -24.38 20.16
CA ALA A 199 0.29 -25.11 20.24
C ALA A 199 -0.52 -24.93 18.94
N ALA A 200 -1.45 -25.86 18.73
CA ALA A 200 -2.42 -25.74 17.65
C ALA A 200 -3.26 -24.45 17.82
N GLY A 201 -3.50 -23.74 16.72
CA GLY A 201 -4.22 -22.46 16.74
C GLY A 201 -3.37 -21.24 17.08
N ASP A 202 -2.12 -21.41 17.49
CA ASP A 202 -1.20 -20.29 17.67
C ASP A 202 -1.03 -19.51 16.35
N ARG A 203 -1.03 -18.18 16.42
CA ARG A 203 -0.63 -17.32 15.32
C ARG A 203 0.82 -16.92 15.52
N ILE A 204 1.70 -17.51 14.74
CA ILE A 204 3.14 -17.23 14.79
C ILE A 204 3.51 -16.10 13.85
N SER A 205 4.33 -15.16 14.33
CA SER A 205 4.97 -14.12 13.52
C SER A 205 6.39 -14.57 13.20
N ILE A 206 6.67 -14.80 11.93
CA ILE A 206 7.93 -15.34 11.42
C ILE A 206 8.68 -14.25 10.68
N MET A 207 9.88 -13.94 11.10
CA MET A 207 10.80 -13.05 10.40
C MET A 207 11.78 -13.90 9.57
N ALA A 208 11.82 -13.64 8.25
CA ALA A 208 12.69 -14.37 7.33
C ALA A 208 12.94 -13.58 6.04
N GLN A 209 13.97 -14.01 5.28
CA GLN A 209 14.05 -13.63 3.87
C GLN A 209 12.96 -14.36 3.07
N PRO A 210 12.45 -13.78 1.95
CA PRO A 210 11.36 -14.38 1.17
C PRO A 210 11.61 -15.83 0.76
N ARG A 211 12.85 -16.16 0.40
CA ARG A 211 13.24 -17.52 0.01
C ARG A 211 13.18 -18.50 1.19
N ASP A 212 13.68 -18.08 2.34
CA ASP A 212 13.71 -18.93 3.54
C ASP A 212 12.31 -19.13 4.11
N ALA A 213 11.47 -18.10 4.08
CA ALA A 213 10.07 -18.17 4.43
C ALA A 213 9.34 -19.24 3.58
N PHE A 214 9.50 -19.19 2.26
CA PHE A 214 8.89 -20.18 1.36
C PHE A 214 9.33 -21.62 1.67
N LEU A 215 10.63 -21.84 1.88
CA LEU A 215 11.17 -23.15 2.23
C LEU A 215 10.63 -23.66 3.57
N PHE A 216 10.52 -22.76 4.54
CA PHE A 216 9.99 -23.09 5.85
C PHE A 216 8.51 -23.49 5.79
N PHE A 217 7.66 -22.68 5.15
CA PHE A 217 6.24 -22.97 5.01
C PHE A 217 5.99 -24.32 4.31
N ARG A 218 6.76 -24.61 3.26
CA ARG A 218 6.69 -25.92 2.60
C ARG A 218 7.03 -27.08 3.52
N LYS A 219 8.01 -26.91 4.42
CA LYS A 219 8.44 -27.96 5.35
C LYS A 219 7.47 -28.21 6.49
N ILE A 220 6.76 -27.17 6.92
CA ILE A 220 5.72 -27.30 7.96
C ILE A 220 4.36 -27.74 7.38
N GLY A 221 4.29 -28.07 6.09
CA GLY A 221 3.06 -28.52 5.44
C GLY A 221 2.02 -27.42 5.26
N ALA A 222 2.39 -26.16 5.43
CA ALA A 222 1.49 -25.05 5.12
C ALA A 222 1.23 -24.99 3.61
N PRO A 223 0.01 -24.61 3.17
CA PRO A 223 -0.31 -24.49 1.76
C PRO A 223 0.59 -23.45 1.08
N THR A 224 1.64 -23.88 0.43
CA THR A 224 2.57 -23.03 -0.35
C THR A 224 2.33 -23.13 -1.85
N SER A 225 1.26 -23.82 -2.25
CA SER A 225 0.93 -23.95 -3.67
C SER A 225 0.71 -22.55 -4.26
N PRO A 226 1.57 -22.10 -5.18
CA PRO A 226 1.38 -20.80 -5.81
C PRO A 226 0.04 -20.80 -6.55
N VAL A 227 -0.63 -19.68 -6.54
CA VAL A 227 -1.84 -19.50 -7.35
C VAL A 227 -1.48 -19.75 -8.81
N ARG A 228 -2.13 -20.72 -9.43
CA ARG A 228 -1.81 -21.14 -10.82
C ARG A 228 -2.56 -20.35 -11.87
N GLN A 229 -3.73 -19.84 -11.53
CA GLN A 229 -4.59 -19.08 -12.45
C GLN A 229 -5.17 -17.87 -11.74
N ILE A 230 -5.13 -16.74 -12.41
CA ILE A 230 -5.68 -15.47 -11.92
C ILE A 230 -6.57 -14.91 -13.04
N MET A 231 -7.81 -14.61 -12.70
CA MET A 231 -8.70 -13.87 -13.58
C MET A 231 -8.74 -12.40 -13.14
N LEU A 232 -8.40 -11.49 -14.05
CA LEU A 232 -8.47 -10.06 -13.83
C LEU A 232 -9.67 -9.48 -14.59
N LEU A 233 -10.59 -8.89 -13.83
CA LEU A 233 -11.71 -8.13 -14.37
C LEU A 233 -11.33 -6.64 -14.41
N GLY A 234 -11.14 -6.10 -15.61
CA GLY A 234 -10.71 -4.74 -15.83
C GLY A 234 -9.20 -4.60 -16.14
N GLY A 235 -8.88 -3.78 -17.16
CA GLY A 235 -7.53 -3.51 -17.65
C GLY A 235 -6.90 -2.23 -17.09
N GLY A 236 -7.24 -1.82 -15.85
CA GLY A 236 -6.74 -0.60 -15.24
C GLY A 236 -5.27 -0.67 -14.77
N ARG A 237 -4.80 0.41 -14.13
CA ARG A 237 -3.41 0.53 -13.64
C ARG A 237 -3.00 -0.57 -12.65
N ILE A 238 -3.90 -1.01 -11.78
CA ILE A 238 -3.64 -2.11 -10.85
C ILE A 238 -3.29 -3.39 -11.62
N ALA A 239 -4.07 -3.73 -12.66
CA ALA A 239 -3.80 -4.90 -13.49
C ALA A 239 -2.45 -4.78 -14.21
N TYR A 240 -2.10 -3.59 -14.69
CA TYR A 240 -0.78 -3.30 -15.28
C TYR A 240 0.35 -3.57 -14.29
N TYR A 241 0.28 -3.00 -13.08
CA TYR A 241 1.32 -3.20 -12.08
C TYR A 241 1.39 -4.66 -11.63
N LEU A 242 0.26 -5.33 -11.44
CA LEU A 242 0.22 -6.74 -11.04
C LEU A 242 0.87 -7.65 -12.09
N HIS A 243 0.67 -7.38 -13.38
CA HIS A 243 1.34 -8.11 -14.45
C HIS A 243 2.87 -8.01 -14.40
N LYS A 244 3.42 -6.85 -14.04
CA LYS A 244 4.88 -6.64 -13.90
C LYS A 244 5.52 -7.49 -12.81
N TRP A 245 4.76 -7.94 -11.81
CA TRP A 245 5.27 -8.74 -10.67
C TRP A 245 5.67 -10.16 -11.03
N ARG A 246 5.69 -10.58 -12.31
CA ARG A 246 6.08 -11.95 -12.75
C ARG A 246 5.53 -13.03 -11.81
N ILE A 247 4.24 -12.94 -11.47
CA ILE A 247 3.58 -14.00 -10.71
C ILE A 247 3.62 -15.24 -11.61
N SER A 248 4.15 -16.36 -11.11
CA SER A 248 4.26 -17.64 -11.84
C SER A 248 2.88 -18.26 -12.18
N ALA A 249 1.82 -17.45 -12.19
CA ALA A 249 0.47 -17.84 -12.48
C ALA A 249 0.08 -17.44 -13.91
N ARG A 250 -0.66 -18.31 -14.61
CA ARG A 250 -1.33 -17.91 -15.86
C ARG A 250 -2.38 -16.85 -15.57
N MET A 251 -2.18 -15.66 -16.13
CA MET A 251 -3.15 -14.59 -16.03
C MET A 251 -4.08 -14.65 -17.23
N SER A 252 -5.37 -14.93 -17.01
CA SER A 252 -6.40 -14.81 -18.04
C SER A 252 -6.98 -13.38 -18.02
N LYS A 253 -7.08 -12.78 -19.19
CA LYS A 253 -7.69 -11.45 -19.35
C LYS A 253 -9.20 -11.59 -19.43
N SER A 254 -9.96 -10.73 -18.73
CA SER A 254 -11.31 -10.40 -19.10
C SER A 254 -11.33 -9.03 -19.77
N LEU A 255 -12.03 -8.95 -20.91
CA LEU A 255 -12.21 -7.70 -21.64
C LEU A 255 -13.05 -6.71 -20.82
N SER A 256 -12.47 -5.56 -20.46
CA SER A 256 -13.28 -4.43 -20.06
C SER A 256 -13.64 -3.59 -21.29
N ARG A 257 -14.91 -3.34 -21.49
CA ARG A 257 -15.48 -2.61 -22.65
C ARG A 257 -15.24 -1.08 -22.62
N THR A 258 -14.61 -0.56 -21.61
CA THR A 258 -14.49 0.90 -21.41
C THR A 258 -13.14 1.29 -20.87
N MET A 259 -12.15 1.52 -21.74
CA MET A 259 -11.10 2.54 -21.58
C MET A 259 -10.10 2.49 -22.75
N PRO A 260 -9.65 3.63 -23.30
CA PRO A 260 -8.67 3.70 -24.39
C PRO A 260 -7.22 3.54 -23.89
N PHE A 261 -6.97 2.63 -22.97
CA PHE A 261 -5.61 2.28 -22.49
C PHE A 261 -5.03 1.07 -23.26
N ALA A 262 -5.38 0.93 -24.53
CA ALA A 262 -5.05 -0.21 -25.37
C ALA A 262 -3.60 -0.19 -25.94
N GLY A 263 -2.87 0.92 -25.84
CA GLY A 263 -1.59 1.06 -26.54
C GLY A 263 -0.47 0.10 -26.12
N PRO A 264 -0.09 -0.01 -24.83
CA PRO A 264 1.03 -0.86 -24.40
C PRO A 264 0.69 -2.33 -24.17
N TRP A 265 -0.60 -2.66 -23.95
CA TRP A 265 -1.00 -4.00 -23.50
C TRP A 265 -1.08 -5.05 -24.61
N GLN A 266 -1.39 -4.64 -25.83
CA GLN A 266 -1.49 -5.57 -26.97
C GLN A 266 -0.14 -6.20 -27.36
N ARG A 267 0.99 -5.57 -27.00
CA ARG A 267 2.33 -6.08 -27.31
C ARG A 267 2.92 -7.02 -26.26
N LEU A 268 2.32 -7.10 -25.07
CA LEU A 268 2.90 -7.80 -23.92
C LEU A 268 2.27 -9.17 -23.61
N CYS A 269 1.19 -9.53 -24.28
CA CYS A 269 0.56 -10.85 -24.17
C CYS A 269 0.15 -11.33 -25.57
N PRO A 270 0.98 -12.12 -26.25
CA PRO A 270 0.51 -12.92 -27.38
C PRO A 270 -0.53 -13.92 -26.87
N THR A 271 -1.58 -14.08 -27.63
CA THR A 271 -2.71 -15.03 -27.42
C THR A 271 -2.24 -16.43 -27.14
#